data_431c6d03c83a142b55aba75fbd204894
#
_entry.id   431c6d03c83a142b55aba75fbd204894
#
_cell.length_a   1.000
_cell.length_b   1.000
_cell.length_c   1.000
_cell.angle_alpha   90.00
_cell.angle_beta   90.00
_cell.angle_gamma   90.00
#
_symmetry.space_group_name_H-M   'P 1'
#
loop_
_entity.id
_entity.type
_entity.pdbx_description
1 polymer ?
#
loop_
_entity_poly.entity_id
_entity_poly.type
_entity_poly.pdbx_seq_one_letter_code
_entity_poly.pdbx_strand_id
1 'polypeptide(L)'
;MPDMPPEHLYLDRYASPIGEILLVTDEHGVLRALDFHDHEPRMLRLLRLHYGPRALEPGAAPAPIRQALDAYFAGDRKALQSIAWRTGGTAFQRAVWAGLAAIPAGETLSYGQLAARLGNPKAVRAVGLANGANPVGLVVPCHRVIGANGSMTGYAGGVERKRWLLEHERAS
;
A
#
# COMPACT_ATOMS: atom_id res chain seq x y z
N MET A 1 -8.28 -15.85 14.53
CA MET A 1 -7.45 -15.17 15.53
C MET A 1 -7.66 -13.68 15.44
N PRO A 2 -7.92 -13.01 16.55
CA PRO A 2 -7.96 -11.58 16.53
C PRO A 2 -6.60 -11.04 16.11
N ASP A 3 -6.63 -9.93 15.37
CA ASP A 3 -5.41 -9.28 14.94
C ASP A 3 -4.73 -8.64 16.14
N MET A 4 -3.68 -9.28 16.61
CA MET A 4 -2.86 -8.74 17.69
C MET A 4 -1.95 -7.66 17.12
N PRO A 5 -1.78 -6.53 17.84
CA PRO A 5 -0.80 -5.55 17.40
C PRO A 5 0.60 -6.17 17.41
N PRO A 6 1.49 -5.73 16.53
CA PRO A 6 2.86 -6.25 16.49
C PRO A 6 3.61 -5.87 17.77
N GLU A 7 4.43 -6.79 18.27
CA GLU A 7 5.30 -6.53 19.41
C GLU A 7 6.57 -5.77 19.00
N HIS A 8 7.09 -6.09 17.81
CA HIS A 8 8.30 -5.50 17.27
C HIS A 8 8.07 -5.06 15.83
N LEU A 9 8.68 -3.96 15.46
CA LEU A 9 8.67 -3.43 14.09
C LEU A 9 10.11 -3.20 13.62
N TYR A 10 10.39 -3.68 12.41
CA TYR A 10 11.71 -3.59 11.79
C TYR A 10 11.62 -2.80 10.50
N LEU A 11 12.60 -1.90 10.30
CA LEU A 11 12.68 -1.06 9.11
C LEU A 11 13.81 -1.53 8.20
N ASP A 12 13.47 -1.81 6.95
CA ASP A 12 14.41 -2.07 5.88
C ASP A 12 14.24 -1.04 4.76
N ARG A 13 15.23 -0.94 3.91
CA ARG A 13 15.24 -0.01 2.78
C ARG A 13 15.49 -0.79 1.50
N TYR A 14 14.75 -0.43 0.45
CA TYR A 14 14.80 -1.11 -0.83
C TYR A 14 14.94 -0.08 -1.95
N ALA A 15 16.01 -0.18 -2.74
CA ALA A 15 16.22 0.71 -3.88
C ALA A 15 15.33 0.27 -5.04
N SER A 16 14.45 1.17 -5.51
CA SER A 16 13.58 0.91 -6.65
C SER A 16 13.83 1.91 -7.77
N PRO A 17 13.33 1.65 -8.99
CA PRO A 17 13.46 2.61 -10.10
C PRO A 17 12.79 3.98 -9.83
N ILE A 18 11.87 4.03 -8.88
CA ILE A 18 11.12 5.27 -8.58
C ILE A 18 11.45 5.84 -7.21
N GLY A 19 12.56 5.42 -6.61
CA GLY A 19 13.05 5.92 -5.35
C GLY A 19 13.18 4.83 -4.30
N GLU A 20 13.81 5.18 -3.19
CA GLU A 20 13.99 4.24 -2.09
C GLU A 20 12.65 3.97 -1.40
N ILE A 21 12.34 2.71 -1.25
CA ILE A 21 11.13 2.22 -0.56
C ILE A 21 11.52 1.84 0.86
N LEU A 22 10.68 2.25 1.82
CA LEU A 22 10.80 1.87 3.21
C LEU A 22 9.83 0.71 3.47
N LEU A 23 10.36 -0.37 4.07
CA LEU A 23 9.59 -1.57 4.38
C LEU A 23 9.58 -1.76 5.88
N VAL A 24 8.40 -1.84 6.48
CA VAL A 24 8.27 -2.13 7.91
C VAL A 24 7.57 -3.48 8.08
N THR A 25 8.26 -4.40 8.73
CA THR A 25 7.73 -5.74 9.01
C THR A 25 7.67 -5.99 10.51
N ASP A 26 6.80 -6.90 10.92
CA ASP A 26 6.70 -7.29 12.32
C ASP A 26 7.60 -8.50 12.64
N GLU A 27 7.52 -9.00 13.88
CA GLU A 27 8.29 -10.16 14.36
C GLU A 27 8.01 -11.44 13.59
N HIS A 28 6.91 -11.50 12.86
CA HIS A 28 6.53 -12.67 12.05
C HIS A 28 6.84 -12.47 10.56
N GLY A 29 7.50 -11.37 10.20
CA GLY A 29 7.84 -11.07 8.82
C GLY A 29 6.68 -10.56 7.98
N VAL A 30 5.56 -10.18 8.60
CA VAL A 30 4.40 -9.63 7.90
C VAL A 30 4.62 -8.15 7.64
N LEU A 31 4.35 -7.71 6.42
CA LEU A 31 4.51 -6.31 6.03
C LEU A 31 3.41 -5.46 6.70
N ARG A 32 3.83 -4.46 7.46
CA ARG A 32 2.94 -3.55 8.19
C ARG A 32 2.90 -2.15 7.63
N ALA A 33 3.94 -1.75 6.90
CA ALA A 33 3.97 -0.48 6.20
C ALA A 33 4.90 -0.56 5.00
N LEU A 34 4.55 0.20 3.97
CA LEU A 34 5.42 0.47 2.82
C LEU A 34 5.16 1.91 2.39
N ASP A 35 6.22 2.70 2.31
CA ASP A 35 6.13 4.06 1.79
C ASP A 35 7.44 4.40 1.09
N PHE A 36 7.47 5.55 0.41
CA PHE A 36 8.67 6.05 -0.22
C PHE A 36 9.45 6.93 0.77
N HIS A 37 10.77 6.99 0.61
CA HIS A 37 11.66 7.67 1.55
C HIS A 37 11.27 9.14 1.82
N ASP A 38 10.77 9.83 0.81
CA ASP A 38 10.35 11.23 0.93
C ASP A 38 9.00 11.41 1.63
N HIS A 39 8.33 10.31 1.98
CA HIS A 39 7.08 10.27 2.74
C HIS A 39 7.23 9.55 4.09
N GLU A 40 8.46 9.42 4.59
CA GLU A 40 8.71 8.76 5.87
C GLU A 40 7.90 9.35 7.02
N PRO A 41 7.75 10.69 7.16
CA PRO A 41 6.93 11.26 8.24
C PRO A 41 5.48 10.78 8.20
N ARG A 42 4.91 10.59 7.02
CA ARG A 42 3.56 10.04 6.85
C ARG A 42 3.50 8.60 7.36
N MET A 43 4.47 7.78 6.97
CA MET A 43 4.54 6.38 7.39
C MET A 43 4.65 6.27 8.92
N LEU A 44 5.54 7.06 9.53
CA LEU A 44 5.72 7.05 10.98
C LEU A 44 4.45 7.47 11.72
N ARG A 45 3.74 8.47 11.20
CA ARG A 45 2.47 8.92 11.77
C ARG A 45 1.42 7.82 11.72
N LEU A 46 1.29 7.11 10.60
CA LEU A 46 0.32 6.02 10.45
C LEU A 46 0.65 4.84 11.37
N LEU A 47 1.93 4.47 11.46
CA LEU A 47 2.36 3.41 12.38
C LEU A 47 2.02 3.76 13.82
N ARG A 48 2.29 4.99 14.23
CA ARG A 48 1.98 5.46 15.58
C ARG A 48 0.48 5.46 15.84
N LEU A 49 -0.30 5.90 14.86
CA LEU A 49 -1.76 5.94 14.97
C LEU A 49 -2.34 4.53 15.12
N HIS A 50 -1.83 3.57 14.36
CA HIS A 50 -2.38 2.22 14.33
C HIS A 50 -1.88 1.33 15.47
N TYR A 51 -0.63 1.52 15.91
CA TYR A 51 0.01 0.58 16.85
C TYR A 51 0.53 1.26 18.12
N GLY A 52 0.38 2.58 18.24
CA GLY A 52 0.95 3.34 19.35
C GLY A 52 2.43 3.65 19.14
N PRO A 53 3.04 4.38 20.09
CA PRO A 53 4.47 4.72 19.99
C PRO A 53 5.33 3.46 20.11
N ARG A 54 6.15 3.23 19.08
CA ARG A 54 7.06 2.08 19.01
C ARG A 54 8.33 2.51 18.33
N ALA A 55 9.46 2.00 18.79
CA ALA A 55 10.72 2.16 18.11
C ALA A 55 10.74 1.26 16.87
N LEU A 56 11.24 1.79 15.75
CA LEU A 56 11.58 0.99 14.59
C LEU A 56 13.04 0.59 14.72
N GLU A 57 13.29 -0.72 14.73
CA GLU A 57 14.63 -1.26 14.77
C GLU A 57 15.10 -1.57 13.34
N PRO A 58 16.36 -1.32 12.99
CA PRO A 58 16.89 -1.76 11.71
C PRO A 58 16.78 -3.28 11.59
N GLY A 59 16.27 -3.77 10.47
CA GLY A 59 16.17 -5.20 10.25
C GLY A 59 15.76 -5.52 8.83
N ALA A 60 16.40 -6.50 8.22
CA ALA A 60 16.12 -6.90 6.86
C ALA A 60 14.70 -7.47 6.74
N ALA A 61 13.98 -7.03 5.72
CA ALA A 61 12.73 -7.65 5.35
C ALA A 61 12.98 -9.09 4.90
N PRO A 62 12.02 -10.01 5.11
CA PRO A 62 12.17 -11.37 4.61
C PRO A 62 12.48 -11.42 3.13
N ALA A 63 13.35 -12.35 2.73
CA ALA A 63 13.77 -12.50 1.33
C ALA A 63 12.58 -12.59 0.35
N PRO A 64 11.49 -13.30 0.64
CA PRO A 64 10.34 -13.34 -0.27
C PRO A 64 9.75 -11.98 -0.60
N ILE A 65 9.75 -11.04 0.34
CA ILE A 65 9.25 -9.67 0.09
C ILE A 65 10.18 -8.97 -0.91
N ARG A 66 11.48 -9.01 -0.66
CA ARG A 66 12.46 -8.36 -1.55
C ARG A 66 12.46 -9.00 -2.94
N GLN A 67 12.35 -10.32 -3.00
CA GLN A 67 12.26 -11.05 -4.27
C GLN A 67 11.00 -10.69 -5.05
N ALA A 68 9.87 -10.54 -4.37
CA ALA A 68 8.62 -10.11 -5.01
C ALA A 68 8.74 -8.70 -5.58
N LEU A 69 9.39 -7.79 -4.85
CA LEU A 69 9.64 -6.44 -5.36
C LEU A 69 10.57 -6.47 -6.57
N ASP A 70 11.64 -7.26 -6.52
CA ASP A 70 12.55 -7.42 -7.66
C ASP A 70 11.80 -7.92 -8.90
N ALA A 71 10.96 -8.94 -8.73
CA ALA A 71 10.17 -9.50 -9.82
C ALA A 71 9.17 -8.48 -10.37
N TYR A 72 8.51 -7.73 -9.50
CA TYR A 72 7.54 -6.71 -9.90
C TYR A 72 8.21 -5.64 -10.77
N PHE A 73 9.32 -5.09 -10.31
CA PHE A 73 10.02 -4.04 -11.06
C PHE A 73 10.69 -4.58 -12.33
N ALA A 74 10.94 -5.89 -12.39
CA ALA A 74 11.43 -6.53 -13.61
C ALA A 74 10.32 -6.87 -14.61
N GLY A 75 9.05 -6.63 -14.28
CA GLY A 75 7.93 -6.79 -15.20
C GLY A 75 6.88 -7.83 -14.81
N ASP A 76 7.06 -8.55 -13.71
CA ASP A 76 6.01 -9.44 -13.19
C ASP A 76 5.00 -8.66 -12.37
N ARG A 77 3.98 -8.14 -13.03
CA ARG A 77 2.98 -7.27 -12.39
C ARG A 77 2.16 -7.96 -11.31
N LYS A 78 2.16 -9.29 -11.25
CA LYS A 78 1.42 -10.07 -10.24
C LYS A 78 2.28 -10.47 -9.05
N ALA A 79 3.58 -10.18 -9.07
CA ALA A 79 4.52 -10.64 -8.05
C ALA A 79 4.15 -10.19 -6.63
N LEU A 80 3.60 -8.98 -6.51
CA LEU A 80 3.28 -8.41 -5.19
C LEU A 80 2.12 -9.11 -4.49
N GLN A 81 1.32 -9.89 -5.20
CA GLN A 81 0.18 -10.61 -4.61
C GLN A 81 0.62 -11.66 -3.60
N SER A 82 1.86 -12.12 -3.67
CA SER A 82 2.40 -13.12 -2.74
C SER A 82 2.81 -12.55 -1.39
N ILE A 83 2.89 -11.22 -1.27
CA ILE A 83 3.36 -10.59 -0.03
C ILE A 83 2.24 -10.58 1.01
N ALA A 84 2.52 -11.17 2.19
CA ALA A 84 1.61 -11.11 3.32
C ALA A 84 1.69 -9.72 3.97
N TRP A 85 0.54 -9.10 4.18
CA TRP A 85 0.46 -7.79 4.80
C TRP A 85 -0.69 -7.73 5.79
N ARG A 86 -0.58 -6.88 6.79
CA ARG A 86 -1.65 -6.58 7.75
C ARG A 86 -1.64 -5.11 8.10
N THR A 87 -2.80 -4.59 8.46
CA THR A 87 -2.97 -3.20 8.83
C THR A 87 -3.76 -3.07 10.13
N GLY A 88 -3.56 -1.98 10.82
CA GLY A 88 -4.50 -1.50 11.82
C GLY A 88 -5.63 -0.74 11.14
N GLY A 89 -6.13 0.30 11.79
CA GLY A 89 -7.17 1.15 11.25
C GLY A 89 -8.58 0.67 11.58
N THR A 90 -9.56 1.43 11.10
CA THR A 90 -10.98 1.12 11.34
C THR A 90 -11.45 -0.04 10.46
N ALA A 91 -12.59 -0.61 10.81
CA ALA A 91 -13.21 -1.66 9.98
C ALA A 91 -13.49 -1.17 8.56
N PHE A 92 -13.94 0.07 8.43
CA PHE A 92 -14.20 0.68 7.12
C PHE A 92 -12.91 0.82 6.31
N GLN A 93 -11.85 1.35 6.92
CA GLN A 93 -10.55 1.49 6.26
C GLN A 93 -10.02 0.12 5.80
N ARG A 94 -10.08 -0.88 6.67
CA ARG A 94 -9.61 -2.23 6.30
C ARG A 94 -10.41 -2.82 5.15
N ALA A 95 -11.72 -2.57 5.11
CA ALA A 95 -12.56 -3.01 4.00
C ALA A 95 -12.16 -2.32 2.68
N VAL A 96 -11.87 -1.01 2.73
CA VAL A 96 -11.37 -0.28 1.55
C VAL A 96 -10.04 -0.87 1.08
N TRP A 97 -9.11 -1.10 2.00
CA TRP A 97 -7.79 -1.63 1.62
C TRP A 97 -7.87 -3.06 1.07
N ALA A 98 -8.76 -3.89 1.60
CA ALA A 98 -9.02 -5.21 1.02
C ALA A 98 -9.62 -5.09 -0.40
N GLY A 99 -10.51 -4.13 -0.60
CA GLY A 99 -11.06 -3.83 -1.92
C GLY A 99 -10.01 -3.38 -2.92
N LEU A 100 -9.06 -2.57 -2.47
CA LEU A 100 -7.91 -2.16 -3.28
C LEU A 100 -7.07 -3.36 -3.70
N ALA A 101 -6.78 -4.24 -2.73
CA ALA A 101 -5.97 -5.43 -3.00
C ALA A 101 -6.60 -6.37 -4.04
N ALA A 102 -7.91 -6.29 -4.22
CA ALA A 102 -8.63 -7.07 -5.21
C ALA A 102 -8.59 -6.48 -6.64
N ILE A 103 -8.07 -5.26 -6.82
CA ILE A 103 -7.93 -4.66 -8.16
C ILE A 103 -6.72 -5.28 -8.86
N PRO A 104 -6.92 -5.99 -9.98
CA PRO A 104 -5.79 -6.62 -10.68
C PRO A 104 -4.81 -5.59 -11.23
N ALA A 105 -3.54 -5.97 -11.29
CA ALA A 105 -2.53 -5.15 -11.95
C ALA A 105 -2.89 -4.95 -13.42
N GLY A 106 -2.71 -3.72 -13.91
CA GLY A 106 -3.11 -3.35 -15.26
C GLY A 106 -4.52 -2.82 -15.38
N GLU A 107 -5.31 -2.89 -14.30
CA GLU A 107 -6.67 -2.36 -14.25
C GLU A 107 -6.75 -1.18 -13.30
N THR A 108 -7.75 -0.32 -13.51
CA THR A 108 -8.03 0.82 -12.64
C THR A 108 -9.52 0.89 -12.33
N LEU A 109 -9.85 1.49 -11.19
CA LEU A 109 -11.22 1.82 -10.83
C LEU A 109 -11.28 3.31 -10.50
N SER A 110 -12.44 3.91 -10.70
CA SER A 110 -12.73 5.21 -10.09
C SER A 110 -13.08 5.03 -8.60
N TYR A 111 -13.01 6.12 -7.85
CA TYR A 111 -13.43 6.09 -6.44
C TYR A 111 -14.89 5.65 -6.30
N GLY A 112 -15.75 6.10 -7.23
CA GLY A 112 -17.16 5.69 -7.23
C GLY A 112 -17.36 4.21 -7.51
N GLN A 113 -16.59 3.66 -8.45
CA GLN A 113 -16.63 2.24 -8.76
C GLN A 113 -16.17 1.38 -7.59
N LEU A 114 -15.12 1.82 -6.90
CA LEU A 114 -14.66 1.12 -5.70
C LEU A 114 -15.71 1.16 -4.60
N ALA A 115 -16.31 2.34 -4.35
CA ALA A 115 -17.38 2.48 -3.36
C ALA A 115 -18.56 1.54 -3.69
N ALA A 116 -18.95 1.45 -4.96
CA ALA A 116 -20.03 0.56 -5.39
C ALA A 116 -19.66 -0.90 -5.14
N ARG A 117 -18.44 -1.31 -5.44
CA ARG A 117 -17.98 -2.69 -5.18
C ARG A 117 -18.01 -3.04 -3.70
N LEU A 118 -17.78 -2.06 -2.83
CA LEU A 118 -17.83 -2.25 -1.38
C LEU A 118 -19.26 -2.26 -0.84
N GLY A 119 -20.27 -2.12 -1.71
CA GLY A 119 -21.67 -2.11 -1.31
C GLY A 119 -22.13 -0.77 -0.73
N ASN A 120 -21.36 0.30 -0.91
CA ASN A 120 -21.68 1.61 -0.36
C ASN A 120 -21.39 2.72 -1.38
N PRO A 121 -22.22 2.80 -2.46
CA PRO A 121 -21.94 3.75 -3.55
C PRO A 121 -21.98 5.21 -3.16
N LYS A 122 -22.57 5.54 -2.01
CA LYS A 122 -22.62 6.92 -1.51
C LYS A 122 -21.37 7.32 -0.72
N ALA A 123 -20.50 6.38 -0.40
CA ALA A 123 -19.34 6.61 0.45
C ALA A 123 -18.08 7.02 -0.33
N VAL A 124 -18.23 7.67 -1.49
CA VAL A 124 -17.12 8.01 -2.39
C VAL A 124 -16.04 8.85 -1.68
N ARG A 125 -16.47 9.87 -0.91
CA ARG A 125 -15.54 10.72 -0.17
C ARG A 125 -14.80 9.93 0.91
N ALA A 126 -15.51 9.12 1.68
CA ALA A 126 -14.90 8.31 2.74
C ALA A 126 -13.93 7.26 2.16
N VAL A 127 -14.27 6.68 1.02
CA VAL A 127 -13.38 5.76 0.28
C VAL A 127 -12.12 6.50 -0.16
N GLY A 128 -12.24 7.73 -0.68
CA GLY A 128 -11.09 8.53 -1.06
C GLY A 128 -10.16 8.84 0.12
N LEU A 129 -10.72 9.16 1.29
CA LEU A 129 -9.93 9.41 2.49
C LEU A 129 -9.20 8.13 2.96
N ALA A 130 -9.89 6.99 2.96
CA ALA A 130 -9.29 5.71 3.33
C ALA A 130 -8.19 5.31 2.34
N ASN A 131 -8.41 5.54 1.05
CA ASN A 131 -7.40 5.32 0.01
C ASN A 131 -6.13 6.13 0.29
N GLY A 132 -6.28 7.39 0.66
CA GLY A 132 -5.16 8.27 1.01
C GLY A 132 -4.46 7.91 2.32
N ALA A 133 -5.10 7.15 3.19
CA ALA A 133 -4.57 6.72 4.48
C ALA A 133 -3.98 5.30 4.45
N ASN A 134 -3.84 4.70 3.27
CA ASN A 134 -3.28 3.36 3.09
C ASN A 134 -1.85 3.28 3.64
N PRO A 135 -1.59 2.42 4.66
CA PRO A 135 -0.26 2.31 5.25
C PRO A 135 0.70 1.41 4.47
N VAL A 136 0.19 0.60 3.54
CA VAL A 136 0.99 -0.38 2.80
C VAL A 136 0.91 -0.06 1.31
N GLY A 137 1.46 1.07 0.93
CA GLY A 137 1.46 1.52 -0.46
C GLY A 137 2.09 0.49 -1.39
N LEU A 138 1.77 0.55 -2.67
CA LEU A 138 2.24 -0.35 -3.71
C LEU A 138 1.66 -1.77 -3.59
N VAL A 139 1.86 -2.46 -2.47
CA VAL A 139 1.34 -3.82 -2.24
C VAL A 139 -0.18 -3.79 -2.10
N VAL A 140 -0.70 -2.84 -1.33
CA VAL A 140 -2.12 -2.49 -1.36
C VAL A 140 -2.26 -1.37 -2.39
N PRO A 141 -2.77 -1.65 -3.58
CA PRO A 141 -2.54 -0.82 -4.76
C PRO A 141 -3.45 0.40 -4.85
N CYS A 142 -3.31 1.34 -3.93
CA CYS A 142 -4.09 2.58 -3.97
C CYS A 142 -3.80 3.42 -5.23
N HIS A 143 -2.69 3.17 -5.92
CA HIS A 143 -2.39 3.82 -7.20
C HIS A 143 -3.34 3.37 -8.33
N ARG A 144 -4.07 2.27 -8.17
CA ARG A 144 -5.03 1.76 -9.17
C ARG A 144 -6.40 2.41 -9.08
N VAL A 145 -6.58 3.38 -8.18
CA VAL A 145 -7.80 4.18 -8.11
C VAL A 145 -7.54 5.57 -8.67
N ILE A 146 -8.35 5.98 -9.62
CA ILE A 146 -8.20 7.24 -10.35
C ILE A 146 -9.50 8.04 -10.28
N GLY A 147 -9.45 9.32 -10.64
CA GLY A 147 -10.65 10.14 -10.74
C GLY A 147 -11.59 9.62 -11.83
N ALA A 148 -12.87 9.93 -11.71
CA ALA A 148 -13.89 9.49 -12.68
C ALA A 148 -13.60 9.96 -14.11
N ASN A 149 -12.90 11.08 -14.25
CA ASN A 149 -12.46 11.62 -15.54
C ASN A 149 -11.06 11.13 -15.95
N GLY A 150 -10.51 10.14 -15.28
CA GLY A 150 -9.17 9.62 -15.54
C GLY A 150 -8.04 10.40 -14.88
N SER A 151 -8.35 11.37 -14.00
CA SER A 151 -7.30 12.17 -13.36
C SER A 151 -6.44 11.33 -12.41
N MET A 152 -5.14 11.65 -12.36
CA MET A 152 -4.14 10.92 -11.58
C MET A 152 -3.91 11.53 -10.19
N THR A 153 -4.91 12.19 -9.62
CA THR A 153 -4.79 12.84 -8.32
C THR A 153 -4.89 11.87 -7.16
N GLY A 154 -4.49 12.30 -5.97
CA GLY A 154 -4.80 11.62 -4.72
C GLY A 154 -3.87 10.48 -4.33
N TYR A 155 -2.69 10.36 -4.93
CA TYR A 155 -1.72 9.34 -4.52
C TYR A 155 -0.72 9.92 -3.52
N ALA A 156 -0.59 9.27 -2.36
CA ALA A 156 0.31 9.72 -1.29
C ALA A 156 1.78 9.70 -1.72
N GLY A 157 2.17 8.76 -2.57
CA GLY A 157 3.53 8.67 -3.10
C GLY A 157 3.86 9.69 -4.20
N GLY A 158 2.87 10.49 -4.62
CA GLY A 158 3.04 11.50 -5.67
C GLY A 158 2.51 11.06 -7.02
N VAL A 159 2.01 12.02 -7.79
CA VAL A 159 1.35 11.76 -9.08
C VAL A 159 2.31 11.13 -10.09
N GLU A 160 3.58 11.52 -10.08
CA GLU A 160 4.57 10.96 -11.02
C GLU A 160 4.81 9.47 -10.77
N ARG A 161 4.92 9.06 -9.50
CA ARG A 161 5.05 7.64 -9.16
C ARG A 161 3.79 6.87 -9.53
N LYS A 162 2.62 7.44 -9.28
CA LYS A 162 1.34 6.83 -9.66
C LYS A 162 1.31 6.55 -11.15
N ARG A 163 1.66 7.54 -11.96
CA ARG A 163 1.71 7.39 -13.42
C ARG A 163 2.68 6.31 -13.83
N TRP A 164 3.88 6.32 -13.25
CA TRP A 164 4.91 5.34 -13.56
C TRP A 164 4.43 3.91 -13.26
N LEU A 165 3.80 3.72 -12.09
CA LEU A 165 3.30 2.41 -11.67
C LEU A 165 2.20 1.90 -12.60
N LEU A 166 1.26 2.76 -12.98
CA LEU A 166 0.18 2.38 -13.90
C LEU A 166 0.72 2.02 -15.29
N GLU A 167 1.67 2.78 -15.80
CA GLU A 167 2.31 2.48 -17.08
C GLU A 167 3.11 1.18 -17.01
N HIS A 168 3.84 0.98 -15.93
CA HIS A 168 4.62 -0.22 -15.69
C HIS A 168 3.73 -1.47 -15.68
N GLU A 169 2.60 -1.39 -15.00
CA GLU A 169 1.66 -2.51 -14.90
C GLU A 169 0.96 -2.81 -16.22
N ARG A 170 0.73 -1.81 -17.05
CA ARG A 170 0.14 -2.00 -18.38
C ARG A 170 1.12 -2.62 -19.36
N ALA A 171 2.39 -2.29 -19.24
CA ALA A 171 3.44 -2.77 -20.12
C ALA A 171 3.88 -4.20 -19.82
N SER A 172 3.50 -4.71 -18.67
CA SER A 172 3.94 -6.04 -18.20
C SER A 172 3.15 -7.18 -18.83
#